data_23a1e3dbcd4d615ae16dbd9c889e68c8
#
_entry.id   23a1e3dbcd4d615ae16dbd9c889e68c8
#
_cell.length_a   1.000
_cell.length_b   1.000
_cell.length_c   1.000
_cell.angle_alpha   90.00
_cell.angle_beta   90.00
_cell.angle_gamma   90.00
#
_symmetry.space_group_name_H-M   'P 1'
#
loop_
_entity.id
_entity.type
_entity.pdbx_description
1 polymer ?
#
loop_
_entity_poly.entity_id
_entity_poly.type
_entity_poly.pdbx_seq_one_letter_code
_entity_poly.pdbx_strand_id
1 'polypeptide(L)'
;MTRIVVLDGSLRPSAGNTARALSLCTSSFDASTEVDRIAVAAYRGSVGEMASRLCAADGLLVGTGTYWGSWGSPLQQFLELMTPYEATEVFFGKPASVLVTMDSTAGSEVASRLAATLVCLGCWTPPFGWMALSRAGVALAERAPEAARDVWSHADLPVLAHNLVVAARIPRAAFQAWTVERATPIDSPWPAAHSLPPAAPDFL
;
A
#
# COMPACT_ATOMS: atom_id res chain seq x y z
N MET A 1 -13.74 5.02 15.92
CA MET A 1 -13.57 5.44 14.50
C MET A 1 -12.35 4.71 13.99
N THR A 2 -12.44 3.97 12.90
CA THR A 2 -11.30 3.21 12.36
C THR A 2 -10.45 4.12 11.48
N ARG A 3 -9.14 4.12 11.66
CA ARG A 3 -8.23 4.96 10.86
C ARG A 3 -7.34 4.09 9.97
N ILE A 4 -7.43 4.29 8.66
CA ILE A 4 -6.60 3.60 7.67
C ILE A 4 -5.61 4.59 7.07
N VAL A 5 -4.32 4.27 7.18
CA VAL A 5 -3.29 4.99 6.43
C VAL A 5 -3.18 4.38 5.04
N VAL A 6 -3.26 5.23 4.03
CA VAL A 6 -3.11 4.87 2.62
C VAL A 6 -1.77 5.39 2.11
N LEU A 7 -0.83 4.48 1.92
CA LEU A 7 0.50 4.77 1.40
C LEU A 7 0.51 4.64 -0.12
N ASP A 8 0.65 5.75 -0.82
CA ASP A 8 0.90 5.77 -2.26
C ASP A 8 2.41 5.80 -2.51
N GLY A 9 2.98 4.61 -2.73
CA GLY A 9 4.40 4.39 -3.02
C GLY A 9 4.74 4.47 -4.51
N SER A 10 3.83 4.97 -5.33
CA SER A 10 4.07 5.15 -6.75
C SER A 10 4.98 6.36 -7.03
N LEU A 11 5.60 6.36 -8.21
CA LEU A 11 6.44 7.46 -8.66
C LEU A 11 5.65 8.72 -9.03
N ARG A 12 4.34 8.59 -9.28
CA ARG A 12 3.42 9.68 -9.64
C ARG A 12 2.15 9.63 -8.79
N PRO A 13 2.24 10.04 -7.52
CA PRO A 13 1.17 9.78 -6.56
C PRO A 13 -0.13 10.58 -6.81
N SER A 14 -0.13 11.58 -7.67
CA SER A 14 -1.30 12.44 -7.89
C SER A 14 -2.07 12.17 -9.20
N ALA A 15 -1.47 11.45 -10.15
CA ALA A 15 -2.02 11.33 -11.51
C ALA A 15 -1.87 9.93 -12.14
N GLY A 16 -1.29 8.96 -11.43
CA GLY A 16 -1.04 7.62 -11.97
C GLY A 16 -2.17 6.62 -11.72
N ASN A 17 -2.08 5.47 -12.40
CA ASN A 17 -3.04 4.37 -12.24
C ASN A 17 -3.16 3.90 -10.77
N THR A 18 -2.04 3.88 -10.04
CA THR A 18 -2.02 3.52 -8.61
C THR A 18 -2.85 4.50 -7.78
N ALA A 19 -2.68 5.81 -7.98
CA ALA A 19 -3.44 6.82 -7.26
C ALA A 19 -4.94 6.71 -7.54
N ARG A 20 -5.33 6.42 -8.79
CA ARG A 20 -6.73 6.17 -9.18
C ARG A 20 -7.28 4.92 -8.51
N ALA A 21 -6.55 3.81 -8.55
CA ALA A 21 -6.97 2.54 -7.94
C ALA A 21 -7.10 2.66 -6.42
N LEU A 22 -6.16 3.33 -5.75
CA LEU A 22 -6.27 3.63 -4.31
C LEU A 22 -7.48 4.50 -3.99
N SER A 23 -7.80 5.49 -4.83
CA SER A 23 -8.98 6.33 -4.64
C SER A 23 -10.28 5.54 -4.80
N LEU A 24 -10.37 4.67 -5.80
CA LEU A 24 -11.51 3.78 -5.99
C LEU A 24 -11.66 2.77 -4.83
N CYS A 25 -10.56 2.21 -4.34
CA CYS A 25 -10.58 1.33 -3.18
C CYS A 25 -11.10 2.05 -1.93
N THR A 26 -10.56 3.23 -1.64
CA THR A 26 -10.96 3.99 -0.44
C THR A 26 -12.38 4.54 -0.52
N SER A 27 -12.94 4.76 -1.71
CA SER A 27 -14.36 5.15 -1.86
C SER A 27 -15.34 4.05 -1.41
N SER A 28 -14.85 2.81 -1.27
CA SER A 28 -15.62 1.67 -0.76
C SER A 28 -15.51 1.50 0.77
N PHE A 29 -14.74 2.33 1.46
CA PHE A 29 -14.73 2.31 2.92
C PHE A 29 -16.05 2.84 3.49
N ASP A 30 -16.44 2.33 4.64
CA ASP A 30 -17.64 2.83 5.30
C ASP A 30 -17.42 4.23 5.91
N ALA A 31 -18.54 4.91 6.21
CA ALA A 31 -18.53 6.29 6.71
C ALA A 31 -17.86 6.46 8.10
N SER A 32 -17.60 5.36 8.84
CA SER A 32 -16.90 5.37 10.11
C SER A 32 -15.38 5.22 9.98
N THR A 33 -14.87 5.12 8.74
CA THR A 33 -13.44 4.94 8.45
C THR A 33 -12.81 6.27 8.05
N GLU A 34 -11.85 6.71 8.84
CA GLU A 34 -10.99 7.86 8.52
C GLU A 34 -9.85 7.41 7.60
N VAL A 35 -9.60 8.18 6.54
CA VAL A 35 -8.52 7.94 5.59
C VAL A 35 -7.41 8.97 5.75
N ASP A 36 -6.22 8.52 6.12
CA ASP A 36 -5.01 9.34 6.15
C ASP A 36 -4.12 8.98 4.96
N ARG A 37 -4.12 9.80 3.91
CA ARG A 37 -3.38 9.53 2.68
C ARG A 37 -1.98 10.12 2.70
N ILE A 38 -0.98 9.30 2.37
CA ILE A 38 0.42 9.67 2.29
C ILE A 38 0.96 9.34 0.90
N ALA A 39 1.31 10.37 0.15
CA ALA A 39 2.06 10.23 -1.10
C ALA A 39 3.56 10.20 -0.78
N VAL A 40 4.17 9.01 -0.75
CA VAL A 40 5.54 8.82 -0.27
C VAL A 40 6.55 9.66 -1.05
N ALA A 41 6.43 9.70 -2.39
CA ALA A 41 7.33 10.50 -3.24
C ALA A 41 7.21 12.01 -3.03
N ALA A 42 6.06 12.49 -2.55
CA ALA A 42 5.80 13.90 -2.29
C ALA A 42 5.85 14.28 -0.81
N TYR A 43 6.14 13.33 0.07
CA TYR A 43 6.18 13.57 1.51
C TYR A 43 7.30 14.57 1.87
N ARG A 44 7.02 15.48 2.82
CA ARG A 44 7.92 16.58 3.21
C ARG A 44 8.10 16.71 4.73
N GLY A 45 7.56 15.74 5.49
CA GLY A 45 7.76 15.66 6.94
C GLY A 45 9.09 15.00 7.31
N SER A 46 9.17 14.53 8.55
CA SER A 46 10.30 13.74 9.04
C SER A 46 9.98 12.24 9.10
N VAL A 47 11.00 11.42 9.35
CA VAL A 47 10.85 9.98 9.60
C VAL A 47 10.01 9.73 10.86
N GLY A 48 10.21 10.53 11.91
CA GLY A 48 9.45 10.45 13.16
C GLY A 48 7.98 10.84 12.97
N GLU A 49 7.68 11.87 12.17
CA GLU A 49 6.30 12.22 11.82
C GLU A 49 5.61 11.11 11.01
N MET A 50 6.32 10.48 10.06
CA MET A 50 5.84 9.32 9.32
C MET A 50 5.48 8.19 10.28
N ALA A 51 6.39 7.84 11.19
CA ALA A 51 6.18 6.80 12.19
C ALA A 51 4.98 7.12 13.10
N SER A 52 4.82 8.37 13.52
CA SER A 52 3.70 8.81 14.35
C SER A 52 2.35 8.65 13.64
N ARG A 53 2.27 9.00 12.34
CA ARG A 53 1.06 8.80 11.53
C ARG A 53 0.71 7.33 11.39
N LEU A 54 1.71 6.48 11.14
CA LEU A 54 1.53 5.04 11.05
C LEU A 54 1.14 4.43 12.40
N CYS A 55 1.73 4.90 13.50
CA CYS A 55 1.38 4.45 14.85
C CYS A 55 -0.10 4.70 15.16
N ALA A 56 -0.64 5.85 14.78
CA ALA A 56 -2.04 6.23 14.99
C ALA A 56 -3.04 5.46 14.09
N ALA A 57 -2.56 4.71 13.09
CA ALA A 57 -3.43 3.93 12.19
C ALA A 57 -3.86 2.60 12.80
N ASP A 58 -5.06 2.14 12.44
CA ASP A 58 -5.58 0.81 12.76
C ASP A 58 -5.25 -0.22 11.67
N GLY A 59 -4.99 0.23 10.45
CA GLY A 59 -4.61 -0.62 9.32
C GLY A 59 -3.93 0.17 8.21
N LEU A 60 -3.32 -0.54 7.26
CA LEU A 60 -2.55 0.02 6.18
C LEU A 60 -3.09 -0.45 4.81
N LEU A 61 -3.24 0.46 3.87
CA LEU A 61 -3.41 0.16 2.45
C LEU A 61 -2.20 0.69 1.69
N VAL A 62 -1.38 -0.20 1.14
CA VAL A 62 -0.14 0.15 0.46
C VAL A 62 -0.29 -0.04 -1.04
N GLY A 63 -0.14 1.03 -1.81
CA GLY A 63 -0.23 1.01 -3.26
C GLY A 63 1.08 1.31 -3.97
N THR A 64 1.35 0.62 -5.08
CA THR A 64 2.51 0.88 -5.95
C THR A 64 2.25 0.47 -7.39
N GLY A 65 3.02 1.02 -8.31
CA GLY A 65 3.13 0.47 -9.66
C GLY A 65 4.25 -0.55 -9.76
N THR A 66 4.26 -1.36 -10.83
CA THR A 66 5.39 -2.25 -11.14
C THR A 66 6.47 -1.52 -11.93
N TYR A 67 7.72 -1.72 -11.53
CA TYR A 67 8.91 -1.20 -12.21
C TYR A 67 9.95 -2.33 -12.33
N TRP A 68 10.10 -2.87 -13.54
CA TRP A 68 11.07 -3.95 -13.81
C TRP A 68 10.98 -5.13 -12.82
N GLY A 69 9.74 -5.58 -12.51
CA GLY A 69 9.51 -6.70 -11.60
C GLY A 69 9.63 -6.35 -10.11
N SER A 70 9.64 -5.06 -9.76
CA SER A 70 9.65 -4.59 -8.37
C SER A 70 8.65 -3.44 -8.18
N TRP A 71 8.55 -2.92 -6.97
CA TRP A 71 7.81 -1.70 -6.66
C TRP A 71 8.61 -0.44 -6.95
N GLY A 72 7.97 0.72 -6.89
CA GLY A 72 8.62 2.01 -7.13
C GLY A 72 9.65 2.37 -6.06
N SER A 73 10.70 3.09 -6.44
CA SER A 73 11.76 3.52 -5.53
C SER A 73 11.28 4.32 -4.30
N PRO A 74 10.21 5.16 -4.34
CA PRO A 74 9.72 5.80 -3.14
C PRO A 74 9.25 4.81 -2.07
N LEU A 75 8.62 3.70 -2.49
CA LEU A 75 8.20 2.66 -1.57
C LEU A 75 9.40 1.88 -1.01
N GLN A 76 10.42 1.63 -1.81
CA GLN A 76 11.65 1.01 -1.33
C GLN A 76 12.33 1.90 -0.27
N GLN A 77 12.46 3.20 -0.53
CA GLN A 77 12.99 4.17 0.43
C GLN A 77 12.17 4.19 1.73
N PHE A 78 10.83 4.15 1.63
CA PHE A 78 9.96 4.04 2.79
C PHE A 78 10.29 2.80 3.62
N LEU A 79 10.37 1.61 3.01
CA LEU A 79 10.66 0.37 3.71
C LEU A 79 12.02 0.41 4.42
N GLU A 80 13.03 0.97 3.77
CA GLU A 80 14.38 1.12 4.33
C GLU A 80 14.40 2.07 5.54
N LEU A 81 13.78 3.24 5.41
CA LEU A 81 13.71 4.22 6.50
C LEU A 81 12.87 3.77 7.69
N MET A 82 11.88 2.91 7.44
CA MET A 82 10.99 2.40 8.47
C MET A 82 11.49 1.09 9.11
N THR A 83 12.61 0.52 8.65
CA THR A 83 13.22 -0.69 9.24
C THR A 83 13.43 -0.60 10.77
N PRO A 84 13.88 0.53 11.36
CA PRO A 84 14.05 0.63 12.81
C PRO A 84 12.75 0.49 13.62
N TYR A 85 11.59 0.55 12.95
CA TYR A 85 10.27 0.42 13.58
C TYR A 85 9.67 -0.99 13.42
N GLU A 86 10.43 -1.97 12.90
CA GLU A 86 10.03 -3.37 12.81
C GLU A 86 9.52 -3.88 14.17
N ALA A 87 8.42 -4.65 14.16
CA ALA A 87 7.79 -5.24 15.33
C ALA A 87 7.47 -4.23 16.46
N THR A 88 7.32 -2.94 16.14
CA THR A 88 6.81 -1.92 17.07
C THR A 88 5.34 -1.63 16.80
N GLU A 89 4.71 -0.84 17.66
CA GLU A 89 3.32 -0.38 17.48
C GLU A 89 3.08 0.37 16.13
N VAL A 90 4.14 0.77 15.42
CA VAL A 90 4.03 1.33 14.07
C VAL A 90 3.46 0.31 13.09
N PHE A 91 3.88 -0.96 13.18
CA PHE A 91 3.49 -2.04 12.27
C PHE A 91 2.82 -3.22 12.98
N PHE A 92 3.28 -3.55 14.18
CA PHE A 92 2.94 -4.80 14.85
C PHE A 92 1.44 -4.97 15.07
N GLY A 93 0.94 -6.11 14.60
CA GLY A 93 -0.45 -6.53 14.75
C GLY A 93 -1.45 -5.75 13.88
N LYS A 94 -0.99 -4.86 12.98
CA LYS A 94 -1.87 -4.13 12.05
C LYS A 94 -2.16 -4.95 10.81
N PRO A 95 -3.42 -4.99 10.34
CA PRO A 95 -3.70 -5.52 9.02
C PRO A 95 -3.12 -4.60 7.95
N ALA A 96 -2.52 -5.20 6.93
CA ALA A 96 -2.00 -4.49 5.77
C ALA A 96 -2.52 -5.13 4.48
N SER A 97 -3.12 -4.32 3.63
CA SER A 97 -3.52 -4.70 2.28
C SER A 97 -2.64 -4.04 1.23
N VAL A 98 -2.41 -4.75 0.12
CA VAL A 98 -1.53 -4.31 -0.96
C VAL A 98 -2.30 -4.19 -2.27
N LEU A 99 -2.13 -3.05 -2.96
CA LEU A 99 -2.70 -2.80 -4.27
C LEU A 99 -1.61 -2.44 -5.27
N VAL A 100 -1.37 -3.33 -6.23
CA VAL A 100 -0.36 -3.12 -7.27
C VAL A 100 -1.04 -2.81 -8.59
N THR A 101 -0.53 -1.83 -9.32
CA THR A 101 -0.93 -1.58 -10.69
C THR A 101 0.22 -1.93 -11.63
N MET A 102 -0.08 -2.61 -12.71
CA MET A 102 0.89 -3.01 -13.71
C MET A 102 0.40 -2.69 -15.12
N ASP A 103 1.34 -2.48 -16.04
CA ASP A 103 1.02 -2.38 -17.45
C ASP A 103 0.91 -3.78 -18.09
N SER A 104 1.94 -4.60 -17.95
CA SER A 104 2.02 -5.90 -18.62
C SER A 104 2.24 -7.10 -17.69
N THR A 105 3.25 -7.10 -16.84
CA THR A 105 3.69 -8.30 -16.09
C THR A 105 4.11 -8.02 -14.64
N ALA A 106 4.34 -9.09 -13.87
CA ALA A 106 4.90 -9.11 -12.53
C ALA A 106 4.03 -8.52 -11.41
N GLY A 107 2.78 -8.13 -11.67
CA GLY A 107 1.92 -7.51 -10.64
C GLY A 107 1.67 -8.42 -9.45
N SER A 108 1.28 -9.67 -9.66
CA SER A 108 1.01 -10.63 -8.59
C SER A 108 2.27 -10.97 -7.79
N GLU A 109 3.41 -11.10 -8.46
CA GLU A 109 4.70 -11.33 -7.80
C GLU A 109 5.10 -10.15 -6.92
N VAL A 110 4.98 -8.92 -7.43
CA VAL A 110 5.26 -7.70 -6.66
C VAL A 110 4.29 -7.58 -5.48
N ALA A 111 3.00 -7.84 -5.67
CA ALA A 111 2.01 -7.75 -4.62
C ALA A 111 2.27 -8.76 -3.49
N SER A 112 2.54 -10.02 -3.82
CA SER A 112 2.80 -11.08 -2.84
C SER A 112 4.11 -10.82 -2.06
N ARG A 113 5.18 -10.39 -2.73
CA ARG A 113 6.45 -10.04 -2.09
C ARG A 113 6.29 -8.84 -1.16
N LEU A 114 5.55 -7.81 -1.58
CA LEU A 114 5.28 -6.65 -0.75
C LEU A 114 4.45 -7.01 0.48
N ALA A 115 3.42 -7.85 0.32
CA ALA A 115 2.64 -8.36 1.44
C ALA A 115 3.52 -9.14 2.43
N ALA A 116 4.40 -10.03 1.94
CA ALA A 116 5.37 -10.74 2.78
C ALA A 116 6.33 -9.79 3.51
N THR A 117 6.82 -8.74 2.85
CA THR A 117 7.67 -7.71 3.47
C THR A 117 6.95 -7.00 4.62
N LEU A 118 5.67 -6.63 4.43
CA LEU A 118 4.87 -6.02 5.49
C LEU A 118 4.62 -6.97 6.66
N VAL A 119 4.48 -8.28 6.39
CA VAL A 119 4.41 -9.30 7.46
C VAL A 119 5.72 -9.38 8.24
N CYS A 120 6.87 -9.30 7.58
CA CYS A 120 8.17 -9.24 8.26
C CYS A 120 8.31 -7.99 9.15
N LEU A 121 7.71 -6.86 8.77
CA LEU A 121 7.67 -5.66 9.63
C LEU A 121 6.75 -5.81 10.84
N GLY A 122 5.89 -6.82 10.88
CA GLY A 122 4.96 -7.10 11.99
C GLY A 122 3.49 -6.94 11.65
N CYS A 123 3.15 -6.59 10.41
CA CYS A 123 1.76 -6.56 9.95
C CYS A 123 1.23 -7.99 9.70
N TRP A 124 -0.06 -8.10 9.40
CA TRP A 124 -0.67 -9.32 8.88
C TRP A 124 -1.58 -9.00 7.69
N THR A 125 -1.77 -9.96 6.80
CA THR A 125 -2.56 -9.77 5.58
C THR A 125 -3.95 -10.36 5.77
N PRO A 126 -5.04 -9.56 5.66
CA PRO A 126 -6.40 -10.08 5.72
C PRO A 126 -6.73 -10.97 4.51
N PRO A 127 -7.84 -11.76 4.56
CA PRO A 127 -8.31 -12.51 3.40
C PRO A 127 -8.48 -11.60 2.18
N PHE A 128 -8.01 -12.05 1.00
CA PHE A 128 -7.96 -11.24 -0.23
C PHE A 128 -7.27 -9.89 -0.05
N GLY A 129 -6.28 -9.83 0.84
CA GLY A 129 -5.60 -8.61 1.27
C GLY A 129 -4.57 -8.08 0.27
N TRP A 130 -4.41 -8.68 -0.89
CA TRP A 130 -3.61 -8.09 -1.97
C TRP A 130 -4.23 -8.32 -3.34
N MET A 131 -3.97 -7.40 -4.26
CA MET A 131 -4.51 -7.41 -5.61
C MET A 131 -3.51 -6.77 -6.59
N ALA A 132 -3.47 -7.29 -7.82
CA ALA A 132 -2.69 -6.73 -8.90
C ALA A 132 -3.59 -6.39 -10.09
N LEU A 133 -3.82 -5.11 -10.33
CA LEU A 133 -4.62 -4.61 -11.45
C LEU A 133 -3.72 -4.41 -12.66
N SER A 134 -3.99 -5.15 -13.74
CA SER A 134 -3.33 -4.91 -15.02
C SER A 134 -4.14 -3.96 -15.88
N ARG A 135 -3.47 -3.07 -16.61
CA ARG A 135 -4.11 -2.17 -17.57
C ARG A 135 -4.94 -2.95 -18.60
N ALA A 136 -4.39 -4.03 -19.13
CA ALA A 136 -5.09 -4.87 -20.09
C ALA A 136 -6.32 -5.57 -19.47
N GLY A 137 -6.19 -6.09 -18.23
CA GLY A 137 -7.28 -6.74 -17.51
C GLY A 137 -8.42 -5.78 -17.19
N VAL A 138 -8.10 -4.59 -16.69
CA VAL A 138 -9.11 -3.55 -16.43
C VAL A 138 -9.84 -3.17 -17.72
N ALA A 139 -9.11 -2.91 -18.81
CA ALA A 139 -9.72 -2.58 -20.10
C ALA A 139 -10.56 -3.74 -20.67
N LEU A 140 -10.17 -4.99 -20.46
CA LEU A 140 -10.96 -6.16 -20.84
C LEU A 140 -12.25 -6.23 -20.03
N ALA A 141 -12.17 -6.06 -18.72
CA ALA A 141 -13.35 -6.08 -17.84
C ALA A 141 -14.36 -4.99 -18.16
N GLU A 142 -13.91 -3.81 -18.61
CA GLU A 142 -14.77 -2.72 -19.04
C GLU A 142 -15.47 -3.01 -20.39
N ARG A 143 -14.78 -3.68 -21.32
CA ARG A 143 -15.27 -3.91 -22.70
C ARG A 143 -15.99 -5.24 -22.90
N ALA A 144 -15.57 -6.26 -22.18
CA ALA A 144 -16.08 -7.62 -22.31
C ALA A 144 -16.06 -8.34 -20.93
N PRO A 145 -16.97 -7.97 -20.01
CA PRO A 145 -16.97 -8.50 -18.63
C PRO A 145 -17.00 -10.03 -18.57
N GLU A 146 -17.72 -10.68 -19.50
CA GLU A 146 -17.82 -12.13 -19.55
C GLU A 146 -16.49 -12.83 -19.86
N ALA A 147 -15.60 -12.17 -20.61
CA ALA A 147 -14.26 -12.68 -20.93
C ALA A 147 -13.23 -12.40 -19.82
N ALA A 148 -13.57 -11.53 -18.89
CA ALA A 148 -12.66 -11.05 -17.84
C ALA A 148 -12.91 -11.71 -16.46
N ARG A 149 -13.64 -12.82 -16.39
CA ARG A 149 -14.06 -13.47 -15.12
C ARG A 149 -12.91 -13.83 -14.19
N ASP A 150 -11.76 -14.17 -14.74
CA ASP A 150 -10.57 -14.58 -13.98
C ASP A 150 -9.51 -13.47 -13.88
N VAL A 151 -9.88 -12.23 -14.20
CA VAL A 151 -8.97 -11.08 -14.19
C VAL A 151 -9.46 -10.03 -13.20
N TRP A 152 -8.60 -9.64 -12.27
CA TRP A 152 -8.94 -8.56 -11.35
C TRP A 152 -9.22 -7.24 -12.06
N SER A 153 -10.26 -6.59 -11.60
CA SER A 153 -10.75 -5.32 -12.12
C SER A 153 -11.06 -4.34 -10.99
N HIS A 154 -11.49 -3.15 -11.35
CA HIS A 154 -11.96 -2.17 -10.37
C HIS A 154 -13.17 -2.65 -9.55
N ALA A 155 -13.97 -3.58 -10.10
CA ALA A 155 -15.15 -4.14 -9.42
C ALA A 155 -14.78 -5.02 -8.20
N ASP A 156 -13.53 -5.48 -8.11
CA ASP A 156 -13.05 -6.33 -7.01
C ASP A 156 -12.49 -5.51 -5.83
N LEU A 157 -12.20 -4.22 -6.04
CA LEU A 157 -11.66 -3.35 -5.00
C LEU A 157 -12.52 -3.25 -3.73
N PRO A 158 -13.87 -3.27 -3.80
CA PRO A 158 -14.71 -3.27 -2.60
C PRO A 158 -14.47 -4.46 -1.66
N VAL A 159 -14.08 -5.62 -2.19
CA VAL A 159 -13.77 -6.82 -1.36
C VAL A 159 -12.50 -6.58 -0.56
N LEU A 160 -11.44 -6.11 -1.21
CA LEU A 160 -10.17 -5.77 -0.55
C LEU A 160 -10.38 -4.67 0.50
N ALA A 161 -11.15 -3.63 0.16
CA ALA A 161 -11.48 -2.53 1.04
C ALA A 161 -12.26 -2.98 2.29
N HIS A 162 -13.32 -3.76 2.09
CA HIS A 162 -14.14 -4.31 3.18
C HIS A 162 -13.31 -5.15 4.15
N ASN A 163 -12.54 -6.11 3.62
CA ASN A 163 -11.74 -7.01 4.44
C ASN A 163 -10.66 -6.27 5.25
N LEU A 164 -10.04 -5.24 4.69
CA LEU A 164 -9.09 -4.40 5.41
C LEU A 164 -9.78 -3.66 6.56
N VAL A 165 -10.94 -3.06 6.34
CA VAL A 165 -11.66 -2.30 7.37
C VAL A 165 -12.15 -3.23 8.49
N VAL A 166 -12.68 -4.41 8.16
CA VAL A 166 -13.06 -5.43 9.13
C VAL A 166 -11.85 -5.87 9.96
N ALA A 167 -10.74 -6.17 9.29
CA ALA A 167 -9.52 -6.58 9.94
C ALA A 167 -8.95 -5.51 10.89
N ALA A 168 -9.04 -4.24 10.51
CA ALA A 168 -8.56 -3.11 11.33
C ALA A 168 -9.33 -2.93 12.65
N ARG A 169 -10.49 -3.56 12.79
CA ARG A 169 -11.31 -3.57 14.02
C ARG A 169 -10.99 -4.73 14.96
N ILE A 170 -10.14 -5.67 14.53
CA ILE A 170 -9.72 -6.81 15.36
C ILE A 170 -8.70 -6.34 16.40
N PRO A 171 -8.88 -6.65 17.69
CA PRO A 171 -7.92 -6.27 18.72
C PRO A 171 -6.53 -6.87 18.50
N ARG A 172 -5.49 -6.05 18.59
CA ARG A 172 -4.08 -6.47 18.37
C ARG A 172 -3.46 -7.22 19.54
N ALA A 173 -4.06 -7.15 20.72
CA ALA A 173 -3.52 -7.69 21.97
C ALA A 173 -3.30 -9.21 21.98
N ALA A 174 -3.84 -9.95 21.00
CA ALA A 174 -3.68 -11.40 20.88
C ALA A 174 -2.37 -11.83 20.22
N PHE A 175 -1.63 -10.92 19.59
CA PHE A 175 -0.40 -11.25 18.87
C PHE A 175 0.83 -11.13 19.78
N GLN A 176 1.86 -11.96 19.49
CA GLN A 176 3.15 -11.90 20.16
C GLN A 176 4.25 -11.59 19.13
N ALA A 177 5.16 -10.69 19.49
CA ALA A 177 6.33 -10.39 18.69
C ALA A 177 7.54 -11.20 19.16
N TRP A 178 8.45 -11.53 18.24
CA TRP A 178 9.79 -11.95 18.61
C TRP A 178 10.62 -10.76 19.09
N THR A 179 11.68 -11.06 19.84
CA THR A 179 12.65 -10.03 20.23
C THR A 179 13.51 -9.66 19.01
N VAL A 180 13.52 -8.38 18.67
CA VAL A 180 14.32 -7.83 17.57
C VAL A 180 15.34 -6.86 18.15
N GLU A 181 16.63 -7.06 17.84
CA GLU A 181 17.63 -6.01 18.04
C GLU A 181 17.41 -4.94 16.99
N ARG A 182 16.98 -3.76 17.42
CA ARG A 182 16.65 -2.64 16.54
C ARG A 182 17.72 -1.58 16.58
N ALA A 183 18.03 -1.00 15.44
CA ALA A 183 18.71 0.29 15.41
C ALA A 183 17.82 1.33 16.10
N THR A 184 18.43 2.26 16.82
CA THR A 184 17.70 3.40 17.38
C THR A 184 17.15 4.25 16.23
N PRO A 185 15.84 4.51 16.18
CA PRO A 185 15.28 5.38 15.16
C PRO A 185 15.92 6.76 15.22
N ILE A 186 16.34 7.28 14.08
CA ILE A 186 16.85 8.64 13.95
C ILE A 186 15.76 9.47 13.29
N ASP A 187 15.27 10.49 13.99
CA ASP A 187 14.35 11.44 13.39
C ASP A 187 15.13 12.38 12.47
N SER A 188 14.96 12.20 11.18
CA SER A 188 15.58 12.99 10.13
C SER A 188 14.54 13.49 9.14
N PRO A 189 14.81 14.60 8.43
CA PRO A 189 13.96 15.02 7.33
C PRO A 189 13.77 13.88 6.33
N TRP A 190 12.53 13.70 5.82
CA TRP A 190 12.26 12.71 4.79
C TRP A 190 13.06 13.04 3.53
N PRO A 191 13.84 12.12 2.99
CA PRO A 191 14.65 12.40 1.80
C PRO A 191 13.76 12.75 0.61
N ALA A 192 14.17 13.74 -0.17
CA ALA A 192 13.47 14.05 -1.41
C ALA A 192 13.50 12.83 -2.34
N ALA A 193 12.36 12.51 -2.94
CA ALA A 193 12.33 11.53 -4.01
C ALA A 193 13.27 11.97 -5.15
N HIS A 194 14.00 11.02 -5.73
CA HIS A 194 14.80 11.31 -6.90
C HIS A 194 13.91 11.95 -7.98
N SER A 195 14.39 13.03 -8.58
CA SER A 195 13.71 13.63 -9.72
C SER A 195 13.70 12.61 -10.86
N LEU A 196 12.54 12.07 -11.14
CA LEU A 196 12.36 11.21 -12.31
C LEU A 196 12.40 12.07 -13.56
N PRO A 197 12.95 11.55 -14.66
CA PRO A 197 12.77 12.20 -15.94
C PRO A 197 11.28 12.41 -16.21
N PRO A 198 10.91 13.45 -17.00
CA PRO A 198 9.53 13.68 -17.36
C PRO A 198 8.94 12.38 -17.89
N ALA A 199 7.71 12.10 -17.50
CA ALA A 199 7.03 10.88 -17.89
C ALA A 199 7.10 10.69 -19.39
N ALA A 200 7.39 9.48 -19.85
CA ALA A 200 6.99 9.09 -21.18
C ALA A 200 5.51 9.44 -21.37
N PRO A 201 5.11 9.98 -22.52
CA PRO A 201 3.71 10.36 -22.76
C PRO A 201 2.80 9.18 -22.41
N ASP A 202 1.67 9.47 -21.80
CA ASP A 202 0.66 8.48 -21.54
C ASP A 202 0.28 7.82 -22.87
N PHE A 203 0.67 6.58 -23.05
CA PHE A 203 0.26 5.78 -24.19
C PHE A 203 -1.19 5.33 -23.97
N LEU A 204 -2.13 6.24 -24.13
CA LEU A 204 -3.56 6.00 -24.27
C LEU A 204 -4.12 6.94 -25.28
#